data_1fc1a0a94e79d5dd9aa051b9fd868ca5
#
_entry.id   1fc1a0a94e79d5dd9aa051b9fd868ca5
#
_cell.length_a   1.000
_cell.length_b   1.000
_cell.length_c   1.000
_cell.angle_alpha   90.00
_cell.angle_beta   90.00
_cell.angle_gamma   90.00
#
_symmetry.space_group_name_H-M   'P 1'
#
loop_
_entity.id
_entity.type
_entity.pdbx_description
1 polymer ?
#
loop_
_entity_poly.entity_id
_entity_poly.type
_entity_poly.pdbx_seq_one_letter_code
_entity_poly.pdbx_strand_id
1 'polypeptide(L)'
;MKDRILGRVQLLTGRTTQKALIHNGRVHLSLSTIDGVKSEIAVDHVIAATGYRIDLRQLKFLTAETLAQIRTVEHEPLLSSNFESTVPGLFFVGPMSRNSFGPLVRFVHGAKYTSFRIAGHLGRSAPRRYQIQVRQPARALAPEIAVDHDLAPP
;
A
#
# COMPACT_ATOMS: atom_id res chain seq x y z
N MET A 1 26.18 5.28 3.01
CA MET A 1 25.32 4.14 3.38
C MET A 1 25.96 2.78 3.10
N LYS A 2 26.67 2.62 1.97
CA LYS A 2 27.42 1.38 1.64
C LYS A 2 28.37 0.94 2.76
N ASP A 3 29.14 1.85 3.33
CA ASP A 3 30.16 1.59 4.34
C ASP A 3 29.63 1.11 5.69
N ARG A 4 28.31 1.23 5.93
CA ARG A 4 27.63 0.72 7.11
C ARG A 4 27.22 -0.76 7.00
N ILE A 5 27.19 -1.28 5.80
CA ILE A 5 26.66 -2.62 5.48
C ILE A 5 27.80 -3.52 4.98
N LEU A 6 28.57 -3.05 3.99
CA LEU A 6 29.64 -3.84 3.40
C LEU A 6 30.72 -4.20 4.45
N GLY A 7 31.00 -5.49 4.57
CA GLY A 7 31.97 -6.02 5.52
C GLY A 7 31.47 -6.12 6.97
N ARG A 8 30.26 -5.65 7.29
CA ARG A 8 29.67 -5.75 8.65
C ARG A 8 28.46 -6.69 8.70
N VAL A 9 27.80 -6.89 7.57
CA VAL A 9 26.60 -7.75 7.47
C VAL A 9 26.84 -8.70 6.31
N GLN A 10 26.53 -9.96 6.52
CA GLN A 10 26.56 -10.96 5.45
C GLN A 10 25.38 -10.73 4.50
N LEU A 11 25.67 -10.45 3.24
CA LEU A 11 24.65 -10.29 2.18
C LEU A 11 24.50 -11.59 1.41
N LEU A 12 23.34 -12.22 1.49
CA LEU A 12 22.97 -13.43 0.76
C LEU A 12 22.08 -13.03 -0.43
N THR A 13 22.69 -12.67 -1.55
CA THR A 13 21.98 -12.29 -2.78
C THR A 13 21.65 -13.52 -3.63
N GLY A 14 20.67 -13.40 -4.55
CA GLY A 14 20.28 -14.46 -5.48
C GLY A 14 19.69 -15.70 -4.79
N ARG A 15 19.08 -15.53 -3.62
CA ARG A 15 18.46 -16.60 -2.86
C ARG A 15 16.97 -16.37 -2.67
N THR A 16 16.21 -17.46 -2.71
CA THR A 16 14.77 -17.47 -2.42
C THR A 16 14.53 -18.25 -1.13
N THR A 17 13.74 -17.69 -0.23
CA THR A 17 13.28 -18.39 0.97
C THR A 17 12.20 -19.38 0.58
N GLN A 18 12.45 -20.67 0.80
CA GLN A 18 11.52 -21.76 0.48
C GLN A 18 10.63 -22.09 1.69
N LYS A 19 11.21 -22.03 2.88
CA LYS A 19 10.51 -22.42 4.11
C LYS A 19 11.06 -21.64 5.30
N ALA A 20 10.17 -21.32 6.24
CA ALA A 20 10.51 -20.76 7.53
C ALA A 20 9.85 -21.61 8.63
N LEU A 21 10.59 -22.04 9.63
CA LEU A 21 10.11 -22.84 10.76
C LEU A 21 10.68 -22.27 12.06
N ILE A 22 9.89 -22.37 13.13
CA ILE A 22 10.39 -22.10 14.48
C ILE A 22 10.77 -23.43 15.13
N HIS A 23 12.02 -23.53 15.57
CA HIS A 23 12.53 -24.68 16.31
C HIS A 23 13.44 -24.17 17.43
N ASN A 24 13.24 -24.66 18.65
CA ASN A 24 13.99 -24.26 19.86
C ASN A 24 14.10 -22.73 20.04
N GLY A 25 12.99 -22.00 19.80
CA GLY A 25 12.94 -20.54 19.96
C GLY A 25 13.64 -19.73 18.88
N ARG A 26 14.21 -20.36 17.85
CA ARG A 26 14.88 -19.72 16.72
C ARG A 26 14.12 -19.97 15.41
N VAL A 27 14.27 -19.03 14.47
CA VAL A 27 13.68 -19.14 13.13
C VAL A 27 14.71 -19.78 12.20
N HIS A 28 14.37 -20.95 11.66
CA HIS A 28 15.14 -21.66 10.65
C HIS A 28 14.59 -21.32 9.27
N LEU A 29 15.43 -20.75 8.40
CA LEU A 29 15.10 -20.42 7.02
C LEU A 29 15.81 -21.35 6.07
N SER A 30 15.05 -22.09 5.28
CA SER A 30 15.57 -22.87 4.15
C SER A 30 15.62 -21.99 2.91
N LEU A 31 16.81 -21.79 2.38
CA LEU A 31 17.08 -20.92 1.22
C LEU A 31 17.51 -21.77 0.04
N SER A 32 17.17 -21.35 -1.19
CA SER A 32 17.69 -21.92 -2.43
C SER A 32 18.21 -20.84 -3.37
N THR A 33 19.27 -21.16 -4.11
CA THR A 33 19.72 -20.36 -5.25
C THR A 33 18.94 -20.72 -6.51
N ILE A 34 19.09 -19.94 -7.58
CA ILE A 34 18.51 -20.23 -8.89
C ILE A 34 19.04 -21.57 -9.47
N ASP A 35 20.29 -21.93 -9.13
CA ASP A 35 20.93 -23.18 -9.53
C ASP A 35 20.53 -24.38 -8.65
N GLY A 36 19.56 -24.19 -7.74
CA GLY A 36 19.02 -25.23 -6.88
C GLY A 36 19.86 -25.56 -5.65
N VAL A 37 20.95 -24.86 -5.37
CA VAL A 37 21.75 -25.08 -4.16
C VAL A 37 20.96 -24.66 -2.95
N LYS A 38 20.73 -25.60 -2.03
CA LYS A 38 20.01 -25.39 -0.79
C LYS A 38 20.97 -25.02 0.34
N SER A 39 20.53 -24.12 1.20
CA SER A 39 21.24 -23.76 2.44
C SER A 39 20.22 -23.46 3.54
N GLU A 40 20.64 -23.58 4.78
CA GLU A 40 19.82 -23.30 5.95
C GLU A 40 20.53 -22.28 6.85
N ILE A 41 19.78 -21.35 7.40
CA ILE A 41 20.25 -20.40 8.39
C ILE A 41 19.29 -20.38 9.58
N ALA A 42 19.84 -20.27 10.79
CA ALA A 42 19.06 -20.12 12.02
C ALA A 42 19.30 -18.72 12.60
N VAL A 43 18.23 -17.98 12.84
CA VAL A 43 18.27 -16.59 13.33
C VAL A 43 17.28 -16.40 14.47
N ASP A 44 17.50 -15.40 15.30
CA ASP A 44 16.61 -15.09 16.42
C ASP A 44 15.38 -14.29 15.95
N HIS A 45 15.56 -13.43 14.92
CA HIS A 45 14.49 -12.60 14.36
C HIS A 45 14.56 -12.56 12.84
N VAL A 46 13.39 -12.43 12.20
CA VAL A 46 13.24 -12.21 10.75
C VAL A 46 12.41 -10.97 10.51
N ILE A 47 12.93 -10.06 9.72
CA ILE A 47 12.19 -8.90 9.23
C ILE A 47 11.91 -9.11 7.74
N ALA A 48 10.63 -9.35 7.40
CA ALA A 48 10.19 -9.57 6.03
C ALA A 48 9.95 -8.23 5.33
N ALA A 49 11.00 -7.63 4.77
CA ALA A 49 10.92 -6.39 4.01
C ALA A 49 10.67 -6.67 2.52
N THR A 50 9.64 -7.45 2.20
CA THR A 50 9.34 -7.98 0.86
C THR A 50 8.70 -6.97 -0.09
N GLY A 51 8.37 -5.76 0.40
CA GLY A 51 7.67 -4.73 -0.36
C GLY A 51 6.17 -5.01 -0.53
N TYR A 52 5.55 -4.26 -1.42
CA TYR A 52 4.12 -4.38 -1.73
C TYR A 52 3.92 -4.86 -3.16
N ARG A 53 3.02 -5.80 -3.34
CA ARG A 53 2.49 -6.17 -4.65
C ARG A 53 1.20 -5.41 -4.88
N ILE A 54 1.20 -4.55 -5.89
CA ILE A 54 0.02 -3.77 -6.27
C ILE A 54 -0.79 -4.63 -7.24
N ASP A 55 -2.09 -4.77 -6.94
CA ASP A 55 -3.00 -5.56 -7.76
C ASP A 55 -4.41 -4.96 -7.65
N LEU A 56 -4.95 -4.45 -8.76
CA LEU A 56 -6.29 -3.87 -8.85
C LEU A 56 -7.40 -4.82 -8.38
N ARG A 57 -7.20 -6.13 -8.56
CA ARG A 57 -8.17 -7.16 -8.16
C ARG A 57 -8.35 -7.27 -6.65
N GLN A 58 -7.44 -6.69 -5.86
CA GLN A 58 -7.56 -6.59 -4.40
C GLN A 58 -8.51 -5.48 -3.95
N LEU A 59 -8.92 -4.59 -4.84
CA LEU A 59 -9.85 -3.50 -4.53
C LEU A 59 -11.29 -4.01 -4.58
N LYS A 60 -11.76 -4.53 -3.46
CA LYS A 60 -13.08 -5.19 -3.34
C LYS A 60 -14.28 -4.29 -3.63
N PHE A 61 -14.10 -2.97 -3.69
CA PHE A 61 -15.15 -2.02 -4.05
C PHE A 61 -15.35 -1.86 -5.57
N LEU A 62 -14.42 -2.38 -6.39
CA LEU A 62 -14.57 -2.41 -7.84
C LEU A 62 -15.31 -3.68 -8.26
N THR A 63 -16.35 -3.51 -9.09
CA THR A 63 -17.07 -4.64 -9.66
C THR A 63 -16.24 -5.34 -10.73
N ALA A 64 -16.58 -6.59 -11.05
CA ALA A 64 -15.89 -7.35 -12.10
C ALA A 64 -16.01 -6.65 -13.47
N GLU A 65 -17.17 -6.03 -13.76
CA GLU A 65 -17.41 -5.28 -14.99
C GLU A 65 -16.49 -4.05 -15.07
N THR A 66 -16.33 -3.30 -13.97
CA THR A 66 -15.44 -2.15 -13.92
C THR A 66 -13.99 -2.58 -14.09
N LEU A 67 -13.57 -3.66 -13.40
CA LEU A 67 -12.22 -4.20 -13.52
C LEU A 67 -11.89 -4.63 -14.95
N ALA A 68 -12.85 -5.24 -15.65
CA ALA A 68 -12.68 -5.66 -17.05
C ALA A 68 -12.48 -4.49 -18.04
N GLN A 69 -12.95 -3.28 -17.71
CA GLN A 69 -12.81 -2.08 -18.52
C GLN A 69 -11.49 -1.32 -18.26
N ILE A 70 -10.81 -1.61 -17.15
CA ILE A 70 -9.54 -0.97 -16.81
C ILE A 70 -8.40 -1.70 -17.52
N ARG A 71 -7.68 -1.01 -18.39
CA ARG A 71 -6.45 -1.55 -18.98
C ARG A 71 -5.36 -1.58 -17.91
N THR A 72 -4.64 -2.70 -17.84
CA THR A 72 -3.60 -2.93 -16.84
C THR A 72 -2.31 -3.45 -17.47
N VAL A 73 -1.19 -3.20 -16.77
CA VAL A 73 0.09 -3.88 -16.99
C VAL A 73 0.48 -4.50 -15.64
N GLU A 74 0.77 -5.79 -15.61
CA GLU A 74 1.10 -6.55 -14.38
C GLU A 74 0.09 -6.35 -13.24
N HIS A 75 -1.21 -6.21 -13.57
CA HIS A 75 -2.32 -5.93 -12.65
C HIS A 75 -2.35 -4.51 -12.06
N GLU A 76 -1.48 -3.61 -12.51
CA GLU A 76 -1.53 -2.19 -12.17
C GLU A 76 -2.25 -1.40 -13.28
N PRO A 77 -3.03 -0.37 -12.95
CA PRO A 77 -3.78 0.38 -13.95
C PRO A 77 -2.86 1.19 -14.86
N LEU A 78 -3.15 1.19 -16.16
CA LEU A 78 -2.61 2.17 -17.10
C LEU A 78 -3.36 3.49 -16.93
N LEU A 79 -2.61 4.57 -16.68
CA LEU A 79 -3.18 5.88 -16.39
C LEU A 79 -2.77 6.91 -17.44
N SER A 80 -3.69 7.84 -17.72
CA SER A 80 -3.40 9.05 -18.48
C SER A 80 -2.44 9.96 -17.69
N SER A 81 -1.92 11.01 -18.36
CA SER A 81 -1.10 12.04 -17.70
C SER A 81 -1.81 12.77 -16.54
N ASN A 82 -3.11 12.60 -16.39
CA ASN A 82 -3.93 13.18 -15.32
C ASN A 82 -4.37 12.14 -14.26
N PHE A 83 -3.74 10.96 -14.21
CA PHE A 83 -4.05 9.87 -13.27
C PHE A 83 -5.40 9.18 -13.51
N GLU A 84 -6.06 9.45 -14.63
CA GLU A 84 -7.32 8.81 -15.01
C GLU A 84 -7.06 7.47 -15.69
N SER A 85 -7.83 6.46 -15.33
CA SER A 85 -7.79 5.14 -15.96
C SER A 85 -8.49 5.16 -17.32
N THR A 86 -8.60 3.99 -17.96
CA THR A 86 -9.42 3.83 -19.20
C THR A 86 -10.91 3.91 -18.93
N VAL A 87 -11.34 3.86 -17.67
CA VAL A 87 -12.73 4.11 -17.26
C VAL A 87 -12.87 5.60 -16.94
N PRO A 88 -13.69 6.37 -17.68
CA PRO A 88 -13.85 7.80 -17.48
C PRO A 88 -14.31 8.14 -16.05
N GLY A 89 -13.68 9.13 -15.43
CA GLY A 89 -13.99 9.57 -14.08
C GLY A 89 -13.35 8.72 -12.97
N LEU A 90 -12.63 7.64 -13.30
CA LEU A 90 -11.96 6.79 -12.33
C LEU A 90 -10.45 7.07 -12.31
N PHE A 91 -9.99 7.66 -11.22
CA PHE A 91 -8.60 8.08 -11.02
C PHE A 91 -7.90 7.20 -10.00
N PHE A 92 -6.63 6.86 -10.25
CA PHE A 92 -5.80 6.12 -9.31
C PHE A 92 -4.57 6.94 -8.94
N VAL A 93 -4.27 7.01 -7.65
CA VAL A 93 -3.16 7.76 -7.08
C VAL A 93 -2.33 6.89 -6.12
N GLY A 94 -1.19 7.42 -5.69
CA GLY A 94 -0.31 6.72 -4.75
C GLY A 94 0.27 5.43 -5.34
N PRO A 95 0.30 4.32 -4.61
CA PRO A 95 0.89 3.08 -5.07
C PRO A 95 0.35 2.59 -6.43
N MET A 96 -0.94 2.75 -6.69
CA MET A 96 -1.59 2.34 -7.94
C MET A 96 -1.14 3.12 -9.18
N SER A 97 -0.48 4.26 -9.02
CA SER A 97 0.02 5.07 -10.14
C SER A 97 1.50 4.82 -10.47
N ARG A 98 2.15 3.89 -9.76
CA ARG A 98 3.59 3.61 -9.87
C ARG A 98 4.02 3.26 -11.29
N ASN A 99 3.25 2.41 -11.97
CA ASN A 99 3.59 1.91 -13.30
C ASN A 99 3.59 3.04 -14.35
N SER A 100 2.64 3.98 -14.24
CA SER A 100 2.53 5.10 -15.19
C SER A 100 3.43 6.28 -14.89
N PHE A 101 3.79 6.51 -13.61
CA PHE A 101 4.52 7.73 -13.17
C PHE A 101 5.83 7.45 -12.43
N GLY A 102 6.19 6.17 -12.26
CA GLY A 102 7.41 5.77 -11.57
C GLY A 102 7.26 5.69 -10.04
N PRO A 103 8.32 5.25 -9.35
CA PRO A 103 8.24 4.87 -7.94
C PRO A 103 8.06 6.04 -6.97
N LEU A 104 8.40 7.27 -7.35
CA LEU A 104 8.35 8.42 -6.45
C LEU A 104 6.92 8.86 -6.12
N VAL A 105 5.98 8.67 -7.05
CA VAL A 105 4.58 9.09 -6.85
C VAL A 105 3.83 8.28 -5.78
N ARG A 106 4.32 7.10 -5.43
CA ARG A 106 3.75 6.26 -4.36
C ARG A 106 4.00 6.77 -2.94
N PHE A 107 4.94 7.69 -2.79
CA PHE A 107 5.31 8.27 -1.50
C PHE A 107 4.68 9.65 -1.31
N VAL A 108 4.71 10.15 -0.08
CA VAL A 108 4.23 11.50 0.28
C VAL A 108 4.86 12.58 -0.60
N HIS A 109 6.12 12.38 -1.03
CA HIS A 109 6.80 13.31 -1.93
C HIS A 109 6.04 13.54 -3.26
N GLY A 110 5.39 12.51 -3.79
CA GLY A 110 4.58 12.62 -5.02
C GLY A 110 3.21 13.29 -4.82
N ALA A 111 2.72 13.40 -3.58
CA ALA A 111 1.37 13.86 -3.29
C ALA A 111 1.10 15.29 -3.80
N LYS A 112 2.07 16.20 -3.67
CA LYS A 112 1.96 17.58 -4.16
C LYS A 112 1.75 17.61 -5.68
N TYR A 113 2.58 16.91 -6.44
CA TYR A 113 2.45 16.83 -7.90
C TYR A 113 1.09 16.24 -8.31
N THR A 114 0.72 15.12 -7.70
CA THR A 114 -0.53 14.40 -7.99
C THR A 114 -1.75 15.26 -7.71
N SER A 115 -1.81 15.93 -6.55
CA SER A 115 -2.95 16.77 -6.16
C SER A 115 -3.14 17.96 -7.10
N PHE A 116 -2.08 18.67 -7.46
CA PHE A 116 -2.16 19.78 -8.41
C PHE A 116 -2.61 19.33 -9.80
N ARG A 117 -2.09 18.19 -10.25
CA ARG A 117 -2.41 17.65 -11.57
C ARG A 117 -3.88 17.28 -11.69
N ILE A 118 -4.39 16.52 -10.70
CA ILE A 118 -5.80 16.09 -10.67
C ILE A 118 -6.74 17.27 -10.44
N ALA A 119 -6.46 18.13 -9.46
CA ALA A 119 -7.29 19.29 -9.19
C ALA A 119 -7.40 20.22 -10.41
N GLY A 120 -6.27 20.47 -11.11
CA GLY A 120 -6.26 21.25 -12.33
C GLY A 120 -7.03 20.60 -13.48
N HIS A 121 -6.99 19.27 -13.59
CA HIS A 121 -7.78 18.53 -14.59
C HIS A 121 -9.27 18.57 -14.29
N LEU A 122 -9.66 18.23 -13.07
CA LEU A 122 -11.06 18.21 -12.64
C LEU A 122 -11.68 19.62 -12.67
N GLY A 123 -10.93 20.65 -12.28
CA GLY A 123 -11.41 22.04 -12.31
C GLY A 123 -11.71 22.55 -13.71
N ARG A 124 -11.04 22.02 -14.75
CA ARG A 124 -11.33 22.34 -16.16
C ARG A 124 -12.47 21.50 -16.74
N SER A 125 -12.63 20.28 -16.24
CA SER A 125 -13.58 19.30 -16.78
C SER A 125 -14.92 19.31 -16.05
N ALA A 126 -14.98 19.83 -14.84
CA ALA A 126 -16.21 19.85 -14.05
C ALA A 126 -17.15 20.95 -14.55
N PRO A 127 -18.41 20.61 -14.91
CA PRO A 127 -19.46 21.64 -15.02
C PRO A 127 -19.58 22.34 -13.67
N ARG A 128 -19.73 23.67 -13.66
CA ARG A 128 -19.73 24.59 -12.49
C ARG A 128 -20.74 24.27 -11.36
N ARG A 129 -21.36 23.09 -11.36
CA ARG A 129 -22.46 22.70 -10.45
C ARG A 129 -22.24 21.37 -9.74
N TYR A 130 -21.01 21.02 -9.33
CA TYR A 130 -20.84 19.90 -8.40
C TYR A 130 -20.82 20.49 -6.96
N GLN A 131 -22.01 20.70 -6.38
CA GLN A 131 -22.13 20.84 -4.93
C GLN A 131 -21.97 19.44 -4.32
N ILE A 132 -20.80 19.18 -3.77
CA ILE A 132 -20.59 17.98 -2.95
C ILE A 132 -21.45 18.18 -1.68
N GLN A 133 -22.59 17.52 -1.60
CA GLN A 133 -23.29 17.34 -0.35
C GLN A 133 -22.42 16.38 0.50
N VAL A 134 -21.53 16.93 1.30
CA VAL A 134 -20.87 16.19 2.37
C VAL A 134 -21.95 15.82 3.36
N ARG A 135 -22.43 14.59 3.31
CA ARG A 135 -23.23 14.02 4.39
C ARG A 135 -22.31 14.03 5.61
N GLN A 136 -22.57 14.96 6.53
CA GLN A 136 -21.92 14.91 7.83
C GLN A 136 -22.27 13.56 8.46
N PRO A 137 -21.29 12.79 8.95
CA PRO A 137 -21.59 11.59 9.71
C PRO A 137 -22.46 12.01 10.88
N ALA A 138 -23.57 11.29 11.11
CA ALA A 138 -24.42 11.52 12.26
C ALA A 138 -23.52 11.57 13.49
N ARG A 139 -23.58 12.71 14.21
CA ARG A 139 -22.82 12.94 15.43
C ARG A 139 -23.14 11.80 16.38
N ALA A 140 -22.24 10.86 16.56
CA ALA A 140 -22.39 9.80 17.54
C ALA A 140 -22.58 10.51 18.90
N LEU A 141 -23.75 10.32 19.49
CA LEU A 141 -24.02 10.71 20.88
C LEU A 141 -22.97 9.98 21.72
N ALA A 142 -22.06 10.75 22.32
CA ALA A 142 -21.15 10.22 23.30
C ALA A 142 -21.99 9.58 24.41
N PRO A 143 -21.65 8.35 24.87
CA PRO A 143 -22.34 7.77 26.01
C PRO A 143 -22.14 8.68 27.22
N GLU A 144 -23.24 9.11 27.82
CA GLU A 144 -23.27 9.87 29.07
C GLU A 144 -22.67 8.96 30.16
N ILE A 145 -21.44 9.29 30.59
CA ILE A 145 -20.81 8.59 31.71
C ILE A 145 -21.52 9.11 32.97
N ALA A 146 -22.44 8.31 33.51
CA ALA A 146 -23.00 8.55 34.84
C ALA A 146 -21.86 8.39 35.87
N VAL A 147 -21.43 9.50 36.42
CA VAL A 147 -20.51 9.53 37.58
C VAL A 147 -21.35 9.28 38.82
N ASP A 148 -21.28 8.08 39.35
CA ASP A 148 -21.87 7.70 40.63
C ASP A 148 -21.09 8.37 41.78
N HIS A 149 -21.74 9.31 42.47
CA HIS A 149 -21.17 10.10 43.56
C HIS A 149 -21.55 9.54 44.94
N ASP A 150 -21.51 8.21 45.12
CA ASP A 150 -21.73 7.63 46.45
C ASP A 150 -20.54 6.73 46.86
N LEU A 151 -19.48 7.40 47.36
CA LEU A 151 -18.49 6.78 48.22
C LEU A 151 -18.03 7.83 49.25
N ALA A 152 -18.75 7.91 50.37
CA ALA A 152 -18.27 8.55 51.59
C ALA A 152 -17.26 7.61 52.29
N PRO A 153 -16.13 8.14 52.76
CA PRO A 153 -15.18 7.34 53.52
C PRO A 153 -15.60 7.17 54.99
N PRO A 154 -15.13 6.10 55.64
CA PRO A 154 -15.40 5.80 57.05
C PRO A 154 -14.70 6.79 58.01
#